data_a5cac39ca635d4dbfe03002b63ca16d8
#
_entry.id   a5cac39ca635d4dbfe03002b63ca16d8
#
_cell.length_a   1.000
_cell.length_b   1.000
_cell.length_c   1.000
_cell.angle_alpha   90.00
_cell.angle_beta   90.00
_cell.angle_gamma   90.00
#
_symmetry.space_group_name_H-M   'P 1'
#
loop_
_entity.id
_entity.type
_entity.pdbx_description
1 polymer ?
#
loop_
_entity_poly.entity_id
_entity_poly.type
_entity_poly.pdbx_seq_one_letter_code
_entity_poly.pdbx_strand_id
1 'polypeptide(L)'
;RATLSADASSLQDVRVIFSQRPKVESALHFGCRIAQASDGNLFVSLGERYHRKDDAQKLDNHHGKVIRITPDGAAPPDNPYVKQPGALPEIWSYGHRNPQGATMGPDGKLWMHEHGPQGGDEINLPQPGRNYGWPVITYGENYGGGKMGEGTARAGMEQPLHQWTPSIAPSGMAFLTSMRYGTAWQGSLFVGSLKFGILHRLEVAGGKVQREEKLLQGNGERIRDVRQGPDGLLYMVTDSPQGRLLRLQPL
;
A
#
# COMPACT_ATOMS: atom_id res chain seq x y z
N ARG A 1 -1.51 18.62 -6.12
CA ARG A 1 -0.54 18.76 -7.20
C ARG A 1 0.14 20.12 -7.14
N ALA A 2 1.42 20.17 -7.46
CA ALA A 2 2.19 21.40 -7.55
C ALA A 2 3.33 21.20 -8.55
N THR A 3 3.97 22.30 -8.97
CA THR A 3 5.23 22.30 -9.71
C THR A 3 6.35 22.66 -8.74
N LEU A 4 7.41 21.84 -8.71
CA LEU A 4 8.61 22.15 -7.93
C LEU A 4 9.43 23.21 -8.71
N SER A 5 9.86 24.30 -8.04
CA SER A 5 10.75 25.29 -8.65
C SER A 5 12.08 24.65 -9.08
N ALA A 6 12.76 25.24 -10.05
CA ALA A 6 14.01 24.70 -10.63
C ALA A 6 15.12 24.51 -9.58
N ASP A 7 15.15 25.36 -8.56
CA ASP A 7 16.07 25.29 -7.42
C ASP A 7 15.58 24.41 -6.26
N ALA A 8 14.43 23.75 -6.44
CA ALA A 8 13.75 22.89 -5.46
C ALA A 8 13.41 23.59 -4.12
N SER A 9 13.35 24.92 -4.08
CA SER A 9 13.11 25.70 -2.86
C SER A 9 11.62 25.97 -2.58
N SER A 10 10.75 25.85 -3.59
CA SER A 10 9.33 26.22 -3.46
C SER A 10 8.40 25.36 -4.33
N LEU A 11 7.16 25.30 -3.92
CA LEU A 11 6.06 24.69 -4.68
C LEU A 11 5.24 25.80 -5.36
N GLN A 12 5.06 25.69 -6.68
CA GLN A 12 4.29 26.60 -7.52
C GLN A 12 3.00 25.91 -7.97
N ASP A 13 1.98 26.67 -8.34
CA ASP A 13 0.69 26.18 -8.86
C ASP A 13 0.03 25.12 -7.97
N VAL A 14 0.10 25.31 -6.65
CA VAL A 14 -0.45 24.36 -5.67
C VAL A 14 -1.97 24.29 -5.79
N ARG A 15 -2.48 23.09 -6.06
CA ARG A 15 -3.93 22.82 -6.12
C ARG A 15 -4.28 21.48 -5.54
N VAL A 16 -5.45 21.39 -4.89
CA VAL A 16 -6.04 20.13 -4.45
C VAL A 16 -6.69 19.47 -5.65
N ILE A 17 -6.24 18.26 -6.01
CA ILE A 17 -6.79 17.48 -7.13
C ILE A 17 -7.74 16.37 -6.68
N PHE A 18 -7.71 15.99 -5.40
CA PHE A 18 -8.61 15.01 -4.82
C PHE A 18 -8.89 15.30 -3.35
N SER A 19 -10.09 14.99 -2.91
CA SER A 19 -10.49 15.00 -1.51
C SER A 19 -11.33 13.78 -1.18
N GLN A 20 -10.94 13.02 -0.17
CA GLN A 20 -11.70 11.88 0.35
C GLN A 20 -13.10 12.31 0.82
N ARG A 21 -14.12 11.54 0.48
CA ARG A 21 -15.52 11.75 0.88
C ARG A 21 -16.14 10.47 1.46
N PRO A 22 -16.99 10.60 2.50
CA PRO A 22 -17.12 11.77 3.36
C PRO A 22 -15.86 11.98 4.21
N LYS A 23 -15.65 13.18 4.72
CA LYS A 23 -14.67 13.43 5.79
C LYS A 23 -15.27 12.96 7.10
N VAL A 24 -14.48 12.25 7.90
CA VAL A 24 -14.92 11.74 9.21
C VAL A 24 -13.86 12.05 10.27
N GLU A 25 -14.29 12.28 11.47
CA GLU A 25 -13.41 12.43 12.61
C GLU A 25 -12.88 11.05 13.02
N SER A 26 -11.58 10.85 12.84
CA SER A 26 -10.87 9.64 13.24
C SER A 26 -9.37 9.90 13.22
N ALA A 27 -8.65 9.37 14.20
CA ALA A 27 -7.19 9.43 14.29
C ALA A 27 -6.49 8.19 13.71
N LEU A 28 -7.24 7.23 13.15
CA LEU A 28 -6.72 5.92 12.73
C LEU A 28 -7.05 5.61 11.27
N HIS A 29 -6.29 4.70 10.68
CA HIS A 29 -6.46 4.10 9.35
C HIS A 29 -6.67 5.12 8.24
N PHE A 30 -5.72 6.04 8.09
CA PHE A 30 -5.75 7.03 7.00
C PHE A 30 -5.40 6.43 5.63
N GLY A 31 -4.63 5.34 5.59
CA GLY A 31 -3.79 5.00 4.47
C GLY A 31 -2.52 5.86 4.58
N CYS A 32 -1.97 6.45 3.63
CA CYS A 32 -2.29 6.61 2.23
C CYS A 32 -0.99 6.48 1.44
N ARG A 33 -1.04 5.89 0.24
CA ARG A 33 0.10 5.88 -0.69
C ARG A 33 -0.38 6.30 -2.08
N ILE A 34 0.54 6.91 -2.82
CA ILE A 34 0.34 7.28 -4.21
C ILE A 34 1.35 6.49 -5.04
N ALA A 35 0.86 5.81 -6.07
CA ALA A 35 1.68 5.16 -7.09
C ALA A 35 1.26 5.68 -8.46
N GLN A 36 2.23 6.12 -9.27
CA GLN A 36 1.98 6.57 -10.62
C GLN A 36 2.16 5.40 -11.59
N ALA A 37 1.15 5.16 -12.41
CA ALA A 37 1.20 4.19 -13.49
C ALA A 37 1.93 4.74 -14.72
N SER A 38 2.33 3.87 -15.63
CA SER A 38 3.03 4.23 -16.86
C SER A 38 2.19 5.09 -17.82
N ASP A 39 0.85 5.02 -17.71
CA ASP A 39 -0.09 5.87 -18.44
C ASP A 39 -0.24 7.28 -17.82
N GLY A 40 0.48 7.57 -16.74
CA GLY A 40 0.47 8.83 -16.02
C GLY A 40 -0.64 8.92 -14.96
N ASN A 41 -1.62 8.03 -14.94
CA ASN A 41 -2.66 8.03 -13.91
C ASN A 41 -2.09 7.71 -12.52
N LEU A 42 -2.78 8.15 -11.50
CA LEU A 42 -2.40 8.00 -10.11
C LEU A 42 -3.32 7.00 -9.41
N PHE A 43 -2.75 5.99 -8.79
CA PHE A 43 -3.43 5.17 -7.80
C PHE A 43 -3.21 5.78 -6.41
N VAL A 44 -4.29 5.93 -5.65
CA VAL A 44 -4.24 6.44 -4.28
C VAL A 44 -4.97 5.46 -3.38
N SER A 45 -4.27 4.92 -2.38
CA SER A 45 -4.86 4.01 -1.40
C SER A 45 -5.41 4.78 -0.20
N LEU A 46 -6.58 4.39 0.29
CA LEU A 46 -7.32 5.08 1.35
C LEU A 46 -7.75 4.08 2.41
N GLY A 47 -7.48 4.39 3.67
CA GLY A 47 -7.90 3.58 4.81
C GLY A 47 -9.38 3.79 5.15
N GLU A 48 -9.94 2.83 5.90
CA GLU A 48 -11.37 2.84 6.26
C GLU A 48 -11.68 3.65 7.53
N ARG A 49 -10.68 4.30 8.13
CA ARG A 49 -10.83 5.22 9.26
C ARG A 49 -11.26 4.52 10.56
N TYR A 50 -10.99 3.22 10.73
CA TYR A 50 -11.25 2.35 11.88
C TYR A 50 -12.73 2.17 12.22
N HIS A 51 -13.44 3.24 12.60
CA HIS A 51 -14.86 3.20 12.95
C HIS A 51 -15.79 3.04 11.73
N ARG A 52 -15.27 3.17 10.53
CA ARG A 52 -16.02 3.11 9.26
C ARG A 52 -15.74 1.81 8.49
N LYS A 53 -15.32 0.74 9.17
CA LYS A 53 -14.92 -0.51 8.54
C LYS A 53 -15.95 -1.07 7.54
N ASP A 54 -17.25 -0.95 7.85
CA ASP A 54 -18.33 -1.45 6.98
C ASP A 54 -18.49 -0.61 5.70
N ASP A 55 -17.99 0.62 5.67
CA ASP A 55 -17.95 1.45 4.47
C ASP A 55 -16.96 0.91 3.43
N ALA A 56 -15.99 0.08 3.83
CA ALA A 56 -15.08 -0.58 2.91
C ALA A 56 -15.80 -1.42 1.85
N GLN A 57 -16.97 -1.97 2.17
CA GLN A 57 -17.80 -2.77 1.26
C GLN A 57 -18.79 -1.95 0.41
N LYS A 58 -18.93 -0.64 0.64
CA LYS A 58 -19.84 0.25 -0.10
C LYS A 58 -19.09 1.03 -1.17
N LEU A 59 -19.76 1.40 -2.25
CA LEU A 59 -19.16 2.12 -3.38
C LEU A 59 -19.49 3.62 -3.42
N ASP A 60 -20.28 4.12 -2.47
CA ASP A 60 -20.73 5.50 -2.35
C ASP A 60 -19.79 6.41 -1.53
N ASN A 61 -18.67 5.88 -1.12
CA ASN A 61 -17.67 6.54 -0.28
C ASN A 61 -16.25 6.09 -0.60
N HIS A 62 -15.23 6.81 -0.09
CA HIS A 62 -13.81 6.50 -0.33
C HIS A 62 -13.13 5.73 0.82
N HIS A 63 -13.84 5.30 1.85
CA HIS A 63 -13.25 4.57 2.97
C HIS A 63 -12.89 3.13 2.58
N GLY A 64 -11.63 2.73 2.80
CA GLY A 64 -11.14 1.39 2.46
C GLY A 64 -11.14 1.12 0.95
N LYS A 65 -10.62 2.05 0.16
CA LYS A 65 -10.57 2.00 -1.31
C LYS A 65 -9.17 2.18 -1.85
N VAL A 66 -8.95 1.66 -3.02
CA VAL A 66 -7.97 2.20 -3.96
C VAL A 66 -8.76 2.99 -5.00
N ILE A 67 -8.34 4.21 -5.26
CA ILE A 67 -8.89 5.04 -6.34
C ILE A 67 -7.86 5.18 -7.46
N ARG A 68 -8.33 5.42 -8.69
CA ARG A 68 -7.50 5.77 -9.84
C ARG A 68 -8.01 7.08 -10.42
N ILE A 69 -7.11 8.05 -10.51
CA ILE A 69 -7.40 9.41 -11.00
C ILE A 69 -6.34 9.86 -11.99
N THR A 70 -6.69 10.78 -12.87
CA THR A 70 -5.71 11.50 -13.71
C THR A 70 -4.86 12.44 -12.86
N PRO A 71 -3.73 12.96 -13.38
CA PRO A 71 -2.93 13.99 -12.71
C PRO A 71 -3.69 15.28 -12.39
N ASP A 72 -4.86 15.49 -12.98
CA ASP A 72 -5.75 16.62 -12.71
C ASP A 72 -6.92 16.28 -11.78
N GLY A 73 -7.01 15.03 -11.33
CA GLY A 73 -7.99 14.57 -10.34
C GLY A 73 -9.30 14.03 -10.92
N ALA A 74 -9.45 13.97 -12.24
CA ALA A 74 -10.61 13.36 -12.87
C ALA A 74 -10.56 11.82 -12.80
N ALA A 75 -11.72 11.16 -12.75
CA ALA A 75 -11.80 9.73 -12.93
C ALA A 75 -11.55 9.36 -14.40
N PRO A 76 -10.56 8.47 -14.72
CA PRO A 76 -10.38 7.96 -16.07
C PRO A 76 -11.65 7.27 -16.58
N PRO A 77 -11.99 7.38 -17.89
CA PRO A 77 -13.24 6.86 -18.44
C PRO A 77 -13.32 5.31 -18.44
N ASP A 78 -12.20 4.64 -18.28
CA ASP A 78 -12.06 3.19 -18.20
C ASP A 78 -12.04 2.67 -16.75
N ASN A 79 -12.30 3.52 -15.74
CA ASN A 79 -12.48 3.07 -14.37
C ASN A 79 -13.74 2.18 -14.26
N PRO A 80 -13.71 1.17 -13.37
CA PRO A 80 -14.74 0.14 -13.35
C PRO A 80 -16.15 0.65 -12.98
N TYR A 81 -16.25 1.77 -12.26
CA TYR A 81 -17.51 2.27 -11.73
C TYR A 81 -18.01 3.58 -12.34
N VAL A 82 -17.34 4.08 -13.39
CA VAL A 82 -17.71 5.36 -14.07
C VAL A 82 -19.17 5.40 -14.51
N LYS A 83 -19.73 4.25 -14.93
CA LYS A 83 -21.11 4.16 -15.43
C LYS A 83 -22.09 3.56 -14.42
N GLN A 84 -21.64 3.29 -13.20
CA GLN A 84 -22.47 2.66 -12.17
C GLN A 84 -23.18 3.72 -11.31
N PRO A 85 -24.53 3.84 -11.39
CA PRO A 85 -25.26 4.76 -10.52
C PRO A 85 -25.02 4.47 -9.03
N GLY A 86 -24.80 5.55 -8.24
CA GLY A 86 -24.57 5.45 -6.80
C GLY A 86 -23.15 5.08 -6.40
N ALA A 87 -22.26 4.71 -7.34
CA ALA A 87 -20.85 4.48 -7.07
C ALA A 87 -20.02 5.72 -7.38
N LEU A 88 -18.91 5.92 -6.64
CA LEU A 88 -17.94 6.95 -6.93
C LEU A 88 -17.04 6.53 -8.09
N PRO A 89 -16.94 7.32 -9.17
CA PRO A 89 -16.26 6.91 -10.40
C PRO A 89 -14.74 6.75 -10.26
N GLU A 90 -14.14 7.34 -9.23
CA GLU A 90 -12.72 7.25 -8.94
C GLU A 90 -12.32 5.88 -8.39
N ILE A 91 -13.24 5.08 -7.86
CA ILE A 91 -12.95 3.79 -7.22
C ILE A 91 -12.38 2.81 -8.24
N TRP A 92 -11.20 2.25 -7.90
CA TRP A 92 -10.56 1.16 -8.64
C TRP A 92 -10.85 -0.21 -8.02
N SER A 93 -10.63 -0.33 -6.70
CA SER A 93 -10.93 -1.53 -5.90
C SER A 93 -11.43 -1.14 -4.51
N TYR A 94 -12.03 -2.09 -3.81
CA TYR A 94 -12.66 -1.86 -2.51
C TYR A 94 -12.46 -3.03 -1.55
N GLY A 95 -12.94 -2.89 -0.32
CA GLY A 95 -12.76 -3.91 0.71
C GLY A 95 -11.36 -3.92 1.31
N HIS A 96 -10.72 -2.75 1.43
CA HIS A 96 -9.41 -2.56 2.05
C HIS A 96 -9.55 -2.03 3.47
N ARG A 97 -8.59 -2.38 4.33
CA ARG A 97 -8.55 -1.91 5.71
C ARG A 97 -7.70 -0.65 5.89
N ASN A 98 -6.41 -0.81 5.85
CA ASN A 98 -5.45 0.27 6.11
C ASN A 98 -4.19 0.09 5.28
N PRO A 99 -4.22 0.41 3.99
CA PRO A 99 -3.06 0.34 3.11
C PRO A 99 -1.95 1.29 3.56
N GLN A 100 -0.71 0.78 3.62
CA GLN A 100 0.46 1.54 4.08
C GLN A 100 1.57 1.64 3.05
N GLY A 101 1.63 0.73 2.09
CA GLY A 101 2.57 0.75 0.99
C GLY A 101 1.91 0.45 -0.34
N ALA A 102 2.35 1.14 -1.39
CA ALA A 102 1.95 0.86 -2.77
C ALA A 102 3.08 1.23 -3.73
N THR A 103 3.26 0.42 -4.76
CA THR A 103 4.25 0.63 -5.81
C THR A 103 3.80 -0.05 -7.11
N MET A 104 4.25 0.45 -8.25
CA MET A 104 4.08 -0.28 -9.50
C MET A 104 5.12 -1.39 -9.58
N GLY A 105 4.67 -2.59 -9.85
CA GLY A 105 5.55 -3.73 -10.09
C GLY A 105 6.19 -3.70 -11.48
N PRO A 106 7.24 -4.49 -11.71
CA PRO A 106 7.89 -4.63 -13.01
C PRO A 106 6.95 -5.23 -14.08
N ASP A 107 5.85 -5.85 -13.63
CA ASP A 107 4.76 -6.37 -14.46
C ASP A 107 3.71 -5.31 -14.85
N GLY A 108 3.92 -4.04 -14.46
CA GLY A 108 3.01 -2.92 -14.69
C GLY A 108 1.76 -2.92 -13.81
N LYS A 109 1.65 -3.84 -12.85
CA LYS A 109 0.52 -3.91 -11.93
C LYS A 109 0.78 -3.12 -10.65
N LEU A 110 -0.29 -2.67 -10.03
CA LEU A 110 -0.22 -2.07 -8.69
C LEU A 110 -0.04 -3.18 -7.66
N TRP A 111 1.02 -3.08 -6.88
CA TRP A 111 1.28 -3.87 -5.68
C TRP A 111 1.02 -3.02 -4.45
N MET A 112 0.30 -3.55 -3.49
CA MET A 112 -0.07 -2.84 -2.28
C MET A 112 -0.02 -3.79 -1.09
N HIS A 113 0.40 -3.30 0.06
CA HIS A 113 0.20 -4.00 1.32
C HIS A 113 -0.66 -3.18 2.28
N GLU A 114 -1.32 -3.88 3.18
CA GLU A 114 -2.17 -3.28 4.19
C GLU A 114 -2.06 -3.98 5.54
N HIS A 115 -2.36 -3.23 6.60
CA HIS A 115 -2.42 -3.79 7.95
C HIS A 115 -3.72 -4.57 8.16
N GLY A 116 -3.58 -5.81 8.64
CA GLY A 116 -4.66 -6.54 9.25
C GLY A 116 -4.99 -6.01 10.68
N PRO A 117 -5.96 -6.64 11.36
CA PRO A 117 -6.21 -6.35 12.78
C PRO A 117 -5.10 -6.95 13.66
N GLN A 118 -5.39 -7.91 14.51
CA GLN A 118 -4.33 -8.65 15.22
C GLN A 118 -3.85 -9.81 14.33
N GLY A 119 -2.76 -9.60 13.59
CA GLY A 119 -2.30 -10.48 12.51
C GLY A 119 -2.99 -10.18 11.17
N GLY A 120 -2.65 -10.95 10.14
CA GLY A 120 -3.26 -10.86 8.82
C GLY A 120 -2.93 -9.58 8.05
N ASP A 121 -1.72 -9.05 8.20
CA ASP A 121 -1.21 -8.06 7.24
C ASP A 121 -1.06 -8.72 5.88
N GLU A 122 -1.34 -8.00 4.79
CA GLU A 122 -1.50 -8.60 3.47
C GLU A 122 -0.71 -7.87 2.38
N ILE A 123 -0.28 -8.63 1.36
CA ILE A 123 0.09 -8.07 0.06
C ILE A 123 -0.98 -8.41 -0.95
N ASN A 124 -1.49 -7.39 -1.61
CA ASN A 124 -2.55 -7.45 -2.59
C ASN A 124 -2.12 -6.90 -3.96
N LEU A 125 -2.78 -7.36 -5.03
CA LEU A 125 -2.72 -6.78 -6.38
C LEU A 125 -4.06 -6.14 -6.71
N PRO A 126 -4.30 -4.87 -6.35
CA PRO A 126 -5.56 -4.20 -6.60
C PRO A 126 -5.94 -4.19 -8.09
N GLN A 127 -6.99 -4.92 -8.47
CA GLN A 127 -7.52 -5.00 -9.83
C GLN A 127 -8.83 -4.21 -9.97
N PRO A 128 -9.19 -3.78 -11.18
CA PRO A 128 -10.39 -2.99 -11.39
C PRO A 128 -11.65 -3.74 -10.97
N GLY A 129 -12.47 -3.10 -10.13
CA GLY A 129 -13.75 -3.61 -9.70
C GLY A 129 -13.72 -4.74 -8.66
N ARG A 130 -12.54 -5.14 -8.18
CA ARG A 130 -12.41 -6.27 -7.27
C ARG A 130 -12.57 -5.88 -5.81
N ASN A 131 -13.13 -6.83 -5.02
CA ASN A 131 -13.35 -6.74 -3.58
C ASN A 131 -12.29 -7.53 -2.84
N TYR A 132 -11.54 -6.86 -1.93
CA TYR A 132 -10.47 -7.46 -1.12
C TYR A 132 -10.94 -7.89 0.27
N GLY A 133 -12.24 -7.84 0.50
CA GLY A 133 -12.93 -8.60 1.54
C GLY A 133 -13.07 -7.94 2.90
N TRP A 134 -12.22 -6.96 3.27
CA TRP A 134 -12.36 -6.32 4.58
C TRP A 134 -13.72 -5.61 4.73
N PRO A 135 -14.43 -5.72 5.88
CA PRO A 135 -14.14 -6.51 7.08
C PRO A 135 -14.79 -7.90 7.09
N VAL A 136 -15.30 -8.37 5.97
CA VAL A 136 -16.05 -9.64 5.86
C VAL A 136 -15.13 -10.84 5.98
N ILE A 137 -13.96 -10.79 5.32
CA ILE A 137 -12.91 -11.81 5.46
C ILE A 137 -11.62 -11.15 5.95
N THR A 138 -10.82 -11.90 6.72
CA THR A 138 -9.50 -11.50 7.19
C THR A 138 -8.73 -12.70 7.76
N TYR A 139 -7.41 -12.65 7.70
CA TYR A 139 -6.51 -13.60 8.35
C TYR A 139 -6.19 -13.21 9.80
N GLY A 140 -6.62 -12.03 10.24
CA GLY A 140 -6.40 -11.55 11.60
C GLY A 140 -7.60 -11.75 12.52
N GLU A 141 -7.38 -11.45 13.80
CA GLU A 141 -8.37 -11.57 14.89
C GLU A 141 -8.71 -10.19 15.48
N ASN A 142 -9.74 -10.11 16.29
CA ASN A 142 -10.01 -8.92 17.08
C ASN A 142 -8.84 -8.61 18.03
N TYR A 143 -8.58 -7.35 18.29
CA TYR A 143 -7.67 -6.97 19.36
C TYR A 143 -8.21 -7.49 20.70
N GLY A 144 -7.37 -8.28 21.40
CA GLY A 144 -7.79 -9.01 22.62
C GLY A 144 -8.31 -10.41 22.34
N GLY A 145 -8.29 -10.88 21.10
CA GLY A 145 -8.66 -12.23 20.68
C GLY A 145 -10.09 -12.34 20.16
N GLY A 146 -10.36 -13.49 19.57
CA GLY A 146 -11.66 -13.83 18.99
C GLY A 146 -11.78 -13.54 17.49
N LYS A 147 -12.66 -14.31 16.86
CA LYS A 147 -12.90 -14.29 15.43
C LYS A 147 -13.36 -12.92 14.94
N MET A 148 -12.75 -12.43 13.86
CA MET A 148 -13.21 -11.27 13.12
C MET A 148 -13.71 -11.69 11.74
N GLY A 149 -14.82 -11.12 11.30
CA GLY A 149 -15.45 -11.46 10.04
C GLY A 149 -16.03 -12.89 9.97
N GLU A 150 -16.25 -13.38 8.76
CA GLU A 150 -16.83 -14.71 8.51
C GLU A 150 -15.76 -15.80 8.38
N GLY A 151 -14.52 -15.43 8.09
CA GLY A 151 -13.38 -16.33 7.89
C GLY A 151 -12.29 -15.70 7.06
N THR A 152 -11.46 -16.52 6.43
CA THR A 152 -10.33 -16.07 5.61
C THR A 152 -10.65 -15.97 4.12
N ALA A 153 -11.75 -16.57 3.66
CA ALA A 153 -12.14 -16.60 2.26
C ALA A 153 -13.65 -16.57 2.08
N ARG A 154 -14.11 -15.91 1.01
CA ARG A 154 -15.50 -15.90 0.56
C ARG A 154 -15.56 -15.71 -0.96
N ALA A 155 -16.52 -16.36 -1.62
CA ALA A 155 -16.73 -16.20 -3.05
C ALA A 155 -16.98 -14.74 -3.43
N GLY A 156 -16.30 -14.25 -4.48
CA GLY A 156 -16.36 -12.86 -4.93
C GLY A 156 -15.43 -11.91 -4.19
N MET A 157 -14.59 -12.41 -3.28
CA MET A 157 -13.57 -11.65 -2.58
C MET A 157 -12.17 -12.21 -2.91
N GLU A 158 -11.26 -11.30 -3.23
CA GLU A 158 -9.89 -11.64 -3.64
C GLU A 158 -9.07 -12.10 -2.44
N GLN A 159 -8.14 -13.01 -2.71
CA GLN A 159 -7.18 -13.49 -1.71
C GLN A 159 -5.85 -12.74 -1.85
N PRO A 160 -5.15 -12.47 -0.74
CA PRO A 160 -3.83 -11.85 -0.78
C PRO A 160 -2.80 -12.78 -1.44
N LEU A 161 -1.79 -12.18 -2.07
CA LEU A 161 -0.63 -12.91 -2.59
C LEU A 161 0.27 -13.44 -1.47
N HIS A 162 0.28 -12.75 -0.36
CA HIS A 162 1.06 -13.06 0.83
C HIS A 162 0.39 -12.47 2.07
N GLN A 163 0.54 -13.13 3.21
CA GLN A 163 0.02 -12.62 4.47
C GLN A 163 1.01 -12.89 5.61
N TRP A 164 0.97 -12.03 6.62
CA TRP A 164 1.77 -12.17 7.83
C TRP A 164 0.89 -12.35 9.07
N THR A 165 1.08 -13.49 9.73
CA THR A 165 0.55 -13.76 11.07
C THR A 165 1.67 -14.38 11.90
N PRO A 166 2.16 -13.68 12.93
CA PRO A 166 1.69 -12.40 13.48
C PRO A 166 1.98 -11.21 12.54
N SER A 167 1.21 -10.12 12.73
CA SER A 167 1.41 -8.84 12.04
C SER A 167 2.85 -8.35 12.16
N ILE A 168 3.42 -7.87 11.05
CA ILE A 168 4.72 -7.19 10.99
C ILE A 168 4.58 -5.66 11.00
N ALA A 169 3.35 -5.15 10.89
CA ALA A 169 3.05 -3.74 10.63
C ALA A 169 3.85 -3.21 9.42
N PRO A 170 3.55 -3.67 8.19
CA PRO A 170 4.30 -3.27 7.00
C PRO A 170 4.13 -1.77 6.73
N SER A 171 5.19 -1.13 6.22
CA SER A 171 5.25 0.33 6.07
C SER A 171 5.50 0.78 4.64
N GLY A 172 6.73 1.11 4.26
CA GLY A 172 7.08 1.38 2.88
C GLY A 172 7.38 0.12 2.10
N MET A 173 7.26 0.19 0.76
CA MET A 173 7.64 -0.90 -0.12
C MET A 173 8.24 -0.40 -1.43
N ALA A 174 9.19 -1.16 -1.98
CA ALA A 174 9.80 -0.87 -3.27
C ALA A 174 10.27 -2.15 -3.95
N PHE A 175 10.10 -2.25 -5.27
CA PHE A 175 10.82 -3.24 -6.07
C PHE A 175 12.25 -2.78 -6.31
N LEU A 176 13.18 -3.71 -6.23
CA LEU A 176 14.57 -3.48 -6.65
C LEU A 176 14.69 -3.79 -8.15
N THR A 177 14.87 -2.77 -8.96
CA THR A 177 15.09 -2.91 -10.41
C THR A 177 16.57 -2.93 -10.77
N SER A 178 17.41 -2.41 -9.89
CA SER A 178 18.86 -2.30 -10.06
C SER A 178 19.57 -3.64 -9.86
N MET A 179 20.71 -3.81 -10.55
CA MET A 179 21.63 -4.93 -10.35
C MET A 179 22.75 -4.64 -9.31
N ARG A 180 22.66 -3.53 -8.59
CA ARG A 180 23.70 -3.11 -7.61
C ARG A 180 23.95 -4.13 -6.50
N TYR A 181 22.97 -4.99 -6.20
CA TYR A 181 23.07 -6.08 -5.21
C TYR A 181 23.18 -7.48 -5.84
N GLY A 182 23.52 -7.52 -7.15
CA GLY A 182 23.57 -8.76 -7.90
C GLY A 182 22.22 -9.23 -8.45
N THR A 183 22.27 -10.19 -9.37
CA THR A 183 21.08 -10.71 -10.09
C THR A 183 20.07 -11.40 -9.15
N ALA A 184 20.55 -12.02 -8.07
CA ALA A 184 19.70 -12.74 -7.11
C ALA A 184 18.72 -11.81 -6.35
N TRP A 185 19.02 -10.52 -6.27
CA TRP A 185 18.16 -9.54 -5.59
C TRP A 185 17.29 -8.74 -6.56
N GLN A 186 17.69 -8.67 -7.83
CA GLN A 186 16.93 -7.95 -8.85
C GLN A 186 15.51 -8.52 -8.97
N GLY A 187 14.50 -7.66 -9.05
CA GLY A 187 13.10 -8.05 -9.10
C GLY A 187 12.48 -8.41 -7.76
N SER A 188 13.24 -8.43 -6.66
CA SER A 188 12.68 -8.65 -5.32
C SER A 188 11.90 -7.44 -4.84
N LEU A 189 10.85 -7.69 -4.07
CA LEU A 189 10.08 -6.67 -3.36
C LEU A 189 10.61 -6.51 -1.94
N PHE A 190 10.89 -5.28 -1.54
CA PHE A 190 11.34 -4.94 -0.19
C PHE A 190 10.22 -4.26 0.58
N VAL A 191 9.99 -4.69 1.83
CA VAL A 191 8.95 -4.18 2.71
C VAL A 191 9.53 -3.89 4.09
N GLY A 192 9.36 -2.66 4.56
CA GLY A 192 9.76 -2.27 5.91
C GLY A 192 8.77 -2.75 6.96
N SER A 193 9.25 -3.11 8.16
CA SER A 193 8.44 -3.49 9.31
C SER A 193 8.56 -2.46 10.43
N LEU A 194 7.42 -1.95 10.89
CA LEU A 194 7.36 -1.07 12.06
C LEU A 194 7.42 -1.86 13.36
N LYS A 195 6.85 -3.07 13.38
CA LYS A 195 6.77 -3.87 14.61
C LYS A 195 8.12 -4.46 15.01
N PHE A 196 8.87 -4.98 14.05
CA PHE A 196 10.12 -5.70 14.34
C PHE A 196 11.37 -4.91 13.97
N GLY A 197 11.24 -3.75 13.31
CA GLY A 197 12.39 -2.93 12.89
C GLY A 197 13.30 -3.63 11.88
N ILE A 198 12.74 -4.49 11.03
CA ILE A 198 13.48 -5.28 10.04
C ILE A 198 13.02 -4.93 8.62
N LEU A 199 13.86 -5.26 7.66
CA LEU A 199 13.53 -5.18 6.24
C LEU A 199 13.23 -6.59 5.72
N HIS A 200 12.03 -6.78 5.17
CA HIS A 200 11.66 -8.02 4.50
C HIS A 200 12.03 -7.93 3.01
N ARG A 201 12.74 -8.91 2.51
CA ARG A 201 12.96 -9.13 1.08
C ARG A 201 12.10 -10.29 0.63
N LEU A 202 11.26 -10.05 -0.35
CA LEU A 202 10.37 -11.04 -0.92
C LEU A 202 10.82 -11.35 -2.35
N GLU A 203 11.17 -12.61 -2.60
CA GLU A 203 11.43 -13.10 -3.95
C GLU A 203 10.10 -13.32 -4.66
N VAL A 204 9.89 -12.61 -5.76
CA VAL A 204 8.65 -12.66 -6.52
C VAL A 204 8.90 -13.31 -7.87
N ALA A 205 8.14 -14.36 -8.19
CA ALA A 205 8.15 -15.00 -9.49
C ALA A 205 6.75 -15.45 -9.87
N GLY A 206 6.38 -15.27 -11.16
CA GLY A 206 5.06 -15.62 -11.66
C GLY A 206 3.90 -14.93 -10.93
N GLY A 207 4.11 -13.70 -10.43
CA GLY A 207 3.12 -12.95 -9.67
C GLY A 207 2.82 -13.48 -8.27
N LYS A 208 3.73 -14.31 -7.71
CA LYS A 208 3.62 -14.89 -6.36
C LYS A 208 4.89 -14.66 -5.57
N VAL A 209 4.76 -14.54 -4.25
CA VAL A 209 5.89 -14.56 -3.32
C VAL A 209 6.35 -16.01 -3.18
N GLN A 210 7.61 -16.26 -3.55
CA GLN A 210 8.22 -17.60 -3.50
C GLN A 210 8.99 -17.83 -2.20
N ARG A 211 9.64 -16.77 -1.70
CA ARG A 211 10.50 -16.81 -0.51
C ARG A 211 10.50 -15.47 0.18
N GLU A 212 10.64 -15.49 1.49
CA GLU A 212 10.84 -14.33 2.34
C GLU A 212 12.16 -14.42 3.08
N GLU A 213 12.93 -13.32 3.08
CA GLU A 213 14.12 -13.11 3.91
C GLU A 213 13.93 -11.94 4.86
N LYS A 214 14.46 -12.08 6.07
CA LYS A 214 14.45 -11.04 7.10
C LYS A 214 15.84 -10.43 7.23
N LEU A 215 15.98 -9.19 6.78
CA LEU A 215 17.23 -8.44 6.77
C LEU A 215 17.25 -7.43 7.91
N LEU A 216 18.46 -6.97 8.29
CA LEU A 216 18.68 -5.96 9.32
C LEU A 216 18.11 -6.33 10.69
N GLN A 217 18.07 -7.62 11.01
CA GLN A 217 17.66 -8.08 12.33
C GLN A 217 18.61 -7.50 13.40
N GLY A 218 18.04 -6.92 14.46
CA GLY A 218 18.81 -6.26 15.51
C GLY A 218 19.12 -4.76 15.25
N ASN A 219 18.62 -4.18 14.16
CA ASN A 219 18.74 -2.74 13.89
C ASN A 219 18.10 -1.85 14.99
N GLY A 220 17.11 -2.39 15.71
CA GLY A 220 16.47 -1.73 16.85
C GLY A 220 15.52 -0.58 16.51
N GLU A 221 15.44 -0.15 15.25
CA GLU A 221 14.59 0.95 14.82
C GLU A 221 13.49 0.52 13.87
N ARG A 222 12.31 1.08 14.05
CA ARG A 222 11.16 0.87 13.18
C ARG A 222 11.47 1.43 11.79
N ILE A 223 11.31 0.63 10.73
CA ILE A 223 11.49 1.08 9.35
C ILE A 223 10.16 1.68 8.86
N ARG A 224 10.16 2.98 8.52
CA ARG A 224 8.97 3.71 8.09
C ARG A 224 8.76 3.68 6.59
N ASP A 225 9.80 3.82 5.79
CA ASP A 225 9.70 3.76 4.33
C ASP A 225 10.94 3.13 3.71
N VAL A 226 10.76 2.57 2.52
CA VAL A 226 11.79 1.94 1.70
C VAL A 226 11.66 2.44 0.27
N ARG A 227 12.76 2.89 -0.33
CA ARG A 227 12.82 3.35 -1.72
C ARG A 227 14.11 2.91 -2.40
N GLN A 228 14.06 2.65 -3.70
CA GLN A 228 15.26 2.60 -4.51
C GLN A 228 15.60 4.03 -4.95
N GLY A 229 16.83 4.44 -4.68
CA GLY A 229 17.37 5.73 -5.12
C GLY A 229 17.78 5.73 -6.60
N PRO A 230 18.09 6.91 -7.16
CA PRO A 230 18.52 7.04 -8.55
C PRO A 230 19.88 6.38 -8.83
N ASP A 231 20.68 6.14 -7.80
CA ASP A 231 21.95 5.39 -7.84
C ASP A 231 21.74 3.86 -7.84
N GLY A 232 20.48 3.42 -7.79
CA GLY A 232 20.09 2.01 -7.75
C GLY A 232 20.24 1.34 -6.38
N LEU A 233 20.58 2.08 -5.34
CA LEU A 233 20.67 1.56 -3.97
C LEU A 233 19.34 1.73 -3.22
N LEU A 234 19.14 0.90 -2.19
CA LEU A 234 17.98 0.97 -1.32
C LEU A 234 18.22 1.98 -0.19
N TYR A 235 17.25 2.84 -0.02
CA TYR A 235 17.19 3.83 1.06
C TYR A 235 16.00 3.53 1.97
N MET A 236 16.19 3.77 3.25
CA MET A 236 15.16 3.58 4.27
C MET A 236 15.14 4.77 5.21
N VAL A 237 13.98 5.13 5.69
CA VAL A 237 13.83 6.07 6.81
C VAL A 237 13.28 5.34 8.02
N THR A 238 13.76 5.72 9.21
CA THR A 238 13.32 5.14 10.47
C THR A 238 12.23 5.99 11.13
N ASP A 239 11.37 5.34 11.93
CA ASP A 239 10.26 5.97 12.65
C ASP A 239 10.66 6.21 14.11
N SER A 240 11.39 7.29 14.34
CA SER A 240 11.92 7.67 15.65
C SER A 240 11.97 9.20 15.76
N PRO A 241 11.88 9.78 16.98
CA PRO A 241 12.13 11.23 17.19
C PRO A 241 13.50 11.69 16.69
N GLN A 242 14.48 10.77 16.65
CA GLN A 242 15.82 10.97 16.10
C GLN A 242 15.99 10.11 14.85
N GLY A 243 14.99 10.12 13.98
CA GLY A 243 14.94 9.30 12.78
C GLY A 243 16.16 9.47 11.87
N ARG A 244 16.52 8.39 11.19
CA ARG A 244 17.69 8.32 10.31
C ARG A 244 17.27 8.02 8.87
N LEU A 245 18.04 8.53 7.93
CA LEU A 245 18.08 8.07 6.55
C LEU A 245 19.22 7.04 6.43
N LEU A 246 18.87 5.81 6.15
CA LEU A 246 19.81 4.71 5.97
C LEU A 246 19.93 4.39 4.48
N ARG A 247 21.14 4.04 4.05
CA ARG A 247 21.41 3.51 2.71
C ARG A 247 22.03 2.14 2.83
N LEU A 248 21.42 1.14 2.21
CA LEU A 248 21.98 -0.20 2.15
C LEU A 248 23.08 -0.24 1.10
N GLN A 249 24.26 -0.75 1.47
CA GLN A 249 25.38 -0.92 0.56
C GLN A 249 25.63 -2.41 0.30
N PRO A 250 25.92 -2.83 -0.94
CA PRO A 250 26.46 -4.15 -1.18
C PRO A 250 27.85 -4.26 -0.55
N LEU A 251 28.20 -5.46 -0.08
CA LEU A 251 29.54 -5.77 0.44
C LEU A 251 30.55 -5.90 -0.72
#